data_b6155e867af69c68c13a2ef037e0d3fa
#
_entry.id   b6155e867af69c68c13a2ef037e0d3fa
#
_cell.length_a   1.000
_cell.length_b   1.000
_cell.length_c   1.000
_cell.angle_alpha   90.00
_cell.angle_beta   90.00
_cell.angle_gamma   90.00
#
_symmetry.space_group_name_H-M   'P 1'
#
loop_
_entity.id
_entity.type
_entity.pdbx_description
1 polymer ?
#
loop_
_entity_poly.entity_id
_entity_poly.type
_entity_poly.pdbx_seq_one_letter_code
_entity_poly.pdbx_strand_id
1 'polypeptide(L)'
;MKGTIEDLWHGNIIPHEDSRTNSKEMKELLGYIARHHEDLEKSFTDEQKEIFEKFHDCWSEYMSLAEEAIFAYDFKLGMNLAIESLNNNCTDGTLSKSFIFDMLLQNAL
;
A
#
# COMPACT_ATOMS: atom_id res chain seq x y z
N MET A 1 -24.04 7.74 3.02
CA MET A 1 -22.57 7.77 3.24
C MET A 1 -22.11 9.18 3.48
N LYS A 2 -21.53 9.43 4.62
CA LYS A 2 -20.88 10.70 4.88
C LYS A 2 -19.68 10.86 3.95
N GLY A 3 -19.11 12.06 3.89
CA GLY A 3 -17.97 12.29 3.03
C GLY A 3 -16.76 11.42 3.36
N THR A 4 -16.00 11.08 2.33
CA THR A 4 -14.80 10.24 2.47
C THR A 4 -13.77 10.87 3.42
N ILE A 5 -13.61 12.19 3.35
CA ILE A 5 -12.68 12.92 4.22
C ILE A 5 -13.11 12.80 5.67
N GLU A 6 -14.41 12.97 5.94
CA GLU A 6 -14.96 12.82 7.27
C GLU A 6 -14.77 11.42 7.82
N ASP A 7 -15.02 10.40 6.99
CA ASP A 7 -14.83 9.00 7.37
C ASP A 7 -13.36 8.70 7.69
N LEU A 8 -12.45 9.24 6.90
CA LEU A 8 -11.01 9.08 7.14
C LEU A 8 -10.60 9.74 8.46
N TRP A 9 -11.09 10.96 8.70
CA TRP A 9 -10.79 11.71 9.92
C TRP A 9 -11.26 10.98 11.18
N HIS A 10 -12.44 10.40 11.13
CA HIS A 10 -13.03 9.67 12.27
C HIS A 10 -12.53 8.24 12.41
N GLY A 11 -11.62 7.80 11.58
CA GLY A 11 -11.07 6.45 11.64
C GLY A 11 -12.00 5.38 11.11
N ASN A 12 -13.02 5.77 10.34
CA ASN A 12 -13.95 4.82 9.72
C ASN A 12 -13.40 4.21 8.44
N ILE A 13 -12.32 4.78 7.92
CA ILE A 13 -11.57 4.23 6.79
C ILE A 13 -10.17 3.94 7.29
N ILE A 14 -9.78 2.67 7.22
CA ILE A 14 -8.44 2.22 7.59
C ILE A 14 -7.82 1.61 6.33
N PRO A 15 -7.01 2.38 5.58
CA PRO A 15 -6.58 1.97 4.24
C PRO A 15 -5.91 0.61 4.18
N HIS A 16 -5.06 0.28 5.13
CA HIS A 16 -4.35 -1.00 5.10
C HIS A 16 -5.24 -2.19 5.44
N GLU A 17 -6.37 -1.97 6.09
CA GLU A 17 -7.36 -3.02 6.35
C GLU A 17 -8.40 -3.07 5.24
N ASP A 18 -8.91 -1.91 4.84
CA ASP A 18 -10.01 -1.81 3.87
C ASP A 18 -9.55 -2.19 2.46
N SER A 19 -8.26 -2.00 2.15
CA SER A 19 -7.71 -2.34 0.84
C SER A 19 -7.43 -3.83 0.67
N ARG A 20 -7.51 -4.63 1.72
CA ARG A 20 -7.28 -6.06 1.63
C ARG A 20 -8.42 -6.70 0.84
N THR A 21 -8.07 -7.34 -0.25
CA THR A 21 -9.06 -8.06 -1.04
C THR A 21 -9.27 -9.44 -0.45
N ASN A 22 -10.53 -9.87 -0.41
CA ASN A 22 -10.91 -11.20 0.05
C ASN A 22 -11.29 -12.08 -1.13
N SER A 23 -10.54 -12.00 -2.23
CA SER A 23 -10.80 -12.85 -3.38
C SER A 23 -10.56 -14.31 -3.01
N LYS A 24 -11.29 -15.18 -3.68
CA LYS A 24 -11.14 -16.62 -3.51
C LYS A 24 -9.69 -17.05 -3.77
N GLU A 25 -9.09 -16.50 -4.80
CA GLU A 25 -7.72 -16.79 -5.20
C GLU A 25 -6.71 -16.42 -4.09
N MET A 26 -6.87 -15.26 -3.48
CA MET A 26 -6.00 -14.84 -2.38
C MET A 26 -6.16 -15.72 -1.15
N LYS A 27 -7.39 -16.11 -0.84
CA LYS A 27 -7.66 -17.02 0.29
C LYS A 27 -7.03 -18.39 0.07
N GLU A 28 -7.09 -18.90 -1.15
CA GLU A 28 -6.44 -20.16 -1.50
C GLU A 28 -4.93 -20.07 -1.34
N LEU A 29 -4.32 -19.00 -1.83
CA LEU A 29 -2.89 -18.77 -1.69
C LEU A 29 -2.46 -18.67 -0.23
N LEU A 30 -3.21 -17.97 0.60
CA LEU A 30 -2.93 -17.89 2.03
C LEU A 30 -3.00 -19.27 2.68
N GLY A 31 -3.95 -20.10 2.27
CA GLY A 31 -4.03 -21.48 2.73
C GLY A 31 -2.82 -22.29 2.37
N TYR A 32 -2.32 -22.17 1.14
CA TYR A 32 -1.10 -22.84 0.72
C TYR A 32 0.11 -22.35 1.49
N ILE A 33 0.24 -21.04 1.66
CA ILE A 33 1.35 -20.45 2.42
C ILE A 33 1.36 -20.98 3.85
N ALA A 34 0.22 -21.03 4.51
CA ALA A 34 0.11 -21.55 5.87
C ALA A 34 0.53 -23.01 5.97
N ARG A 35 0.11 -23.84 5.02
CA ARG A 35 0.47 -25.27 5.01
C ARG A 35 1.95 -25.46 4.75
N HIS A 36 2.52 -24.74 3.80
CA HIS A 36 3.95 -24.85 3.51
C HIS A 36 4.80 -24.36 4.68
N HIS A 37 4.36 -23.31 5.35
CA HIS A 37 5.02 -22.81 6.55
C HIS A 37 5.02 -23.87 7.66
N GLU A 38 3.90 -24.52 7.88
CA GLU A 38 3.78 -25.57 8.88
C GLU A 38 4.68 -26.75 8.55
N ASP A 39 4.70 -27.16 7.28
CA ASP A 39 5.55 -28.26 6.82
C ASP A 39 7.03 -27.95 6.98
N LEU A 40 7.43 -26.69 6.69
CA LEU A 40 8.79 -26.25 6.89
C LEU A 40 9.19 -26.29 8.37
N GLU A 41 8.34 -25.79 9.25
CA GLU A 41 8.63 -25.78 10.68
C GLU A 41 8.84 -27.18 11.24
N LYS A 42 8.06 -28.14 10.76
CA LYS A 42 8.19 -29.54 11.18
C LYS A 42 9.52 -30.17 10.73
N SER A 43 10.09 -29.70 9.64
CA SER A 43 11.32 -30.25 9.08
C SER A 43 12.58 -29.60 9.61
N PHE A 44 12.47 -28.48 10.32
CA PHE A 44 13.62 -27.73 10.80
C PHE A 44 14.21 -28.31 12.08
N THR A 45 15.53 -28.25 12.18
CA THR A 45 16.21 -28.35 13.45
C THR A 45 15.96 -27.06 14.25
N ASP A 46 16.27 -27.08 15.55
CA ASP A 46 16.09 -25.88 16.39
C ASP A 46 16.91 -24.70 15.86
N GLU A 47 18.11 -24.96 15.39
CA GLU A 47 18.98 -23.93 14.82
C GLU A 47 18.39 -23.35 13.52
N GLN A 48 17.90 -24.20 12.65
CA GLN A 48 17.26 -23.79 11.41
C GLN A 48 16.00 -22.99 11.66
N LYS A 49 15.24 -23.39 12.67
CA LYS A 49 14.01 -22.70 13.05
C LYS A 49 14.31 -21.27 13.51
N GLU A 50 15.38 -21.10 14.31
CA GLU A 50 15.79 -19.77 14.76
C GLU A 50 16.17 -18.86 13.60
N ILE A 51 16.93 -19.40 12.65
CA ILE A 51 17.32 -18.64 11.44
C ILE A 51 16.09 -18.28 10.61
N PHE A 52 15.17 -19.19 10.46
CA PHE A 52 13.95 -18.97 9.70
C PHE A 52 13.06 -17.91 10.36
N GLU A 53 12.95 -17.92 11.68
CA GLU A 53 12.18 -16.92 12.42
C GLU A 53 12.77 -15.53 12.23
N LYS A 54 14.07 -15.40 12.26
CA LYS A 54 14.75 -14.11 11.99
C LYS A 54 14.47 -13.64 10.56
N PHE A 55 14.55 -14.54 9.60
CA PHE A 55 14.22 -14.23 8.20
C PHE A 55 12.77 -13.75 8.08
N HIS A 56 11.86 -14.48 8.70
CA HIS A 56 10.44 -14.18 8.65
C HIS A 56 10.14 -12.81 9.25
N ASP A 57 10.76 -12.49 10.38
CA ASP A 57 10.56 -11.20 11.04
C ASP A 57 11.07 -10.05 10.18
N CYS A 58 12.27 -10.20 9.61
CA CYS A 58 12.83 -9.18 8.71
C CYS A 58 11.98 -9.02 7.45
N TRP A 59 11.52 -10.11 6.89
CA TRP A 59 10.65 -10.09 5.70
C TRP A 59 9.33 -9.39 5.99
N SER A 60 8.72 -9.69 7.13
CA SER A 60 7.46 -9.08 7.54
C SER A 60 7.61 -7.58 7.74
N GLU A 61 8.70 -7.15 8.35
CA GLU A 61 9.00 -5.73 8.52
C GLU A 61 9.22 -5.04 7.17
N TYR A 62 10.00 -5.67 6.29
CA TYR A 62 10.20 -5.15 4.94
C TYR A 62 8.87 -5.00 4.19
N MET A 63 8.02 -6.00 4.24
CA MET A 63 6.72 -5.97 3.55
C MET A 63 5.82 -4.87 4.09
N SER A 64 5.82 -4.67 5.41
CA SER A 64 5.07 -3.58 6.03
C SER A 64 5.51 -2.22 5.52
N LEU A 65 6.82 -2.01 5.47
CA LEU A 65 7.40 -0.76 4.97
C LEU A 65 7.13 -0.58 3.47
N ALA A 66 7.21 -1.67 2.71
CA ALA A 66 6.94 -1.63 1.27
C ALA A 66 5.47 -1.28 0.99
N GLU A 67 4.55 -1.86 1.74
CA GLU A 67 3.12 -1.56 1.60
C GLU A 67 2.82 -0.10 1.92
N GLU A 68 3.43 0.43 2.98
CA GLU A 68 3.30 1.84 3.34
C GLU A 68 3.82 2.75 2.23
N ALA A 69 4.98 2.43 1.68
CA ALA A 69 5.58 3.20 0.60
C ALA A 69 4.71 3.18 -0.66
N ILE A 70 4.17 2.03 -1.02
CA ILE A 70 3.28 1.88 -2.16
C ILE A 70 2.01 2.71 -1.96
N PHE A 71 1.41 2.64 -0.79
CA PHE A 71 0.21 3.42 -0.47
C PHE A 71 0.48 4.91 -0.61
N ALA A 72 1.58 5.40 -0.06
CA ALA A 72 1.93 6.82 -0.12
C ALA A 72 2.16 7.26 -1.56
N TYR A 73 2.86 6.47 -2.35
CA TYR A 73 3.10 6.75 -3.76
C TYR A 73 1.81 6.81 -4.56
N ASP A 74 0.97 5.79 -4.40
CA ASP A 74 -0.28 5.69 -5.15
C ASP A 74 -1.23 6.82 -4.80
N PHE A 75 -1.30 7.19 -3.53
CA PHE A 75 -2.11 8.32 -3.09
C PHE A 75 -1.65 9.62 -3.75
N LYS A 76 -0.35 9.89 -3.73
CA LYS A 76 0.22 11.10 -4.33
C LYS A 76 0.02 11.12 -5.84
N LEU A 77 0.22 9.98 -6.49
CA LEU A 77 -0.01 9.86 -7.92
C LEU A 77 -1.47 10.12 -8.28
N GLY A 78 -2.40 9.57 -7.52
CA GLY A 78 -3.82 9.79 -7.72
C GLY A 78 -4.19 11.28 -7.59
N MET A 79 -3.65 11.95 -6.58
CA MET A 79 -3.86 13.37 -6.39
C MET A 79 -3.29 14.20 -7.54
N ASN A 80 -2.09 13.85 -8.00
CA ASN A 80 -1.45 14.55 -9.13
C ASN A 80 -2.29 14.40 -10.40
N LEU A 81 -2.80 13.21 -10.66
CA LEU A 81 -3.66 12.96 -11.80
C LEU A 81 -4.97 13.72 -11.71
N ALA A 82 -5.57 13.79 -10.53
CA ALA A 82 -6.80 14.55 -10.31
C ALA A 82 -6.59 16.04 -10.56
N ILE A 83 -5.51 16.60 -10.04
CA ILE A 83 -5.18 18.03 -10.22
C ILE A 83 -4.89 18.31 -11.69
N GLU A 84 -4.16 17.47 -12.37
CA GLU A 84 -3.89 17.62 -13.80
C GLU A 84 -5.18 17.59 -14.61
N SER A 85 -6.09 16.68 -14.29
CA SER A 85 -7.40 16.60 -14.94
C SER A 85 -8.22 17.87 -14.76
N LEU A 86 -8.20 18.43 -13.56
CA LEU A 86 -8.89 19.68 -13.28
C LEU A 86 -8.26 20.85 -14.04
N ASN A 87 -6.94 20.89 -14.12
CA ASN A 87 -6.22 21.93 -14.83
C ASN A 87 -6.45 21.86 -16.35
N ASN A 88 -6.72 20.67 -16.90
CA ASN A 88 -7.08 20.52 -18.30
C ASN A 88 -8.39 21.21 -18.63
N ASN A 89 -9.25 21.40 -17.67
CA ASN A 89 -10.53 22.08 -17.83
C ASN A 89 -10.43 23.60 -17.61
N CYS A 90 -9.29 24.09 -17.14
CA CYS A 90 -9.02 25.50 -16.95
C CYS A 90 -8.22 26.03 -18.13
N THR A 91 -8.83 26.93 -18.88
CA THR A 91 -8.24 27.41 -20.14
C THR A 91 -7.34 28.63 -19.98
N ASP A 92 -7.39 29.33 -18.88
CA ASP A 92 -6.61 30.54 -18.69
C ASP A 92 -5.74 30.43 -17.47
N GLY A 93 -4.90 29.47 -17.50
CA GLY A 93 -4.05 29.13 -16.40
C GLY A 93 -3.20 30.27 -15.92
N THR A 94 -3.57 30.80 -14.79
CA THR A 94 -2.68 31.60 -14.00
C THR A 94 -1.49 30.79 -13.53
N LEU A 95 -1.67 29.47 -13.45
CA LEU A 95 -0.58 28.52 -13.22
C LEU A 95 -0.68 27.43 -14.27
N SER A 96 0.43 27.14 -14.95
CA SER A 96 0.43 26.08 -15.94
C SER A 96 0.24 24.73 -15.26
N LYS A 97 -0.40 23.80 -15.96
CA LYS A 97 -0.51 22.41 -15.53
C LYS A 97 0.84 21.83 -15.13
N SER A 98 1.83 22.09 -15.96
CA SER A 98 3.14 21.52 -15.77
C SER A 98 3.81 22.03 -14.50
N PHE A 99 3.59 23.31 -14.14
CA PHE A 99 4.11 23.86 -12.91
C PHE A 99 3.54 23.15 -11.68
N ILE A 100 2.23 22.98 -11.63
CA ILE A 100 1.56 22.31 -10.50
C ILE A 100 1.99 20.84 -10.43
N PHE A 101 2.04 20.17 -11.56
CA PHE A 101 2.44 18.77 -11.64
C PHE A 101 3.89 18.59 -11.16
N ASP A 102 4.80 19.42 -11.63
CA ASP A 102 6.21 19.37 -11.23
C ASP A 102 6.37 19.62 -9.73
N MET A 103 5.65 20.60 -9.20
CA MET A 103 5.69 20.91 -7.78
C MET A 103 5.24 19.73 -6.92
N LEU A 104 4.17 19.06 -7.34
CA LEU A 104 3.66 17.89 -6.63
C LEU A 104 4.58 16.69 -6.75
N LEU A 105 5.20 16.50 -7.91
CA LEU A 105 6.17 15.42 -8.11
C LEU A 105 7.40 15.60 -7.24
N GLN A 106 7.89 16.83 -7.09
CA GLN A 106 9.02 17.11 -6.20
C GLN A 106 8.70 16.72 -4.75
N ASN A 107 7.48 16.95 -4.32
CA ASN A 107 7.06 16.57 -2.97
C ASN A 107 6.80 15.07 -2.83
N ALA A 108 6.56 14.38 -3.93
CA ALA A 108 6.33 12.94 -3.94
C ALA A 108 7.63 12.13 -3.90
N LEU A 109 8.71 12.71 -4.38
CA LEU A 109 10.03 12.08 -4.39
C LEU A 109 10.81 12.46 -3.13
#